data_423bb636d27faf3d369b18ea55dc34c4
#
_entry.id   423bb636d27faf3d369b18ea55dc34c4
#
_cell.length_a   1.000
_cell.length_b   1.000
_cell.length_c   1.000
_cell.angle_alpha   90.00
_cell.angle_beta   90.00
_cell.angle_gamma   90.00
#
_symmetry.space_group_name_H-M   'P 1'
#
loop_
_entity.id
_entity.type
_entity.pdbx_description
1 polymer ?
#
loop_
_entity_poly.entity_id
_entity_poly.type
_entity_poly.pdbx_seq_one_letter_code
_entity_poly.pdbx_strand_id
1 'polypeptide(L)'
;APQYREVIAEYHASSSDRPDYSLTLRGVSKFFVEAKKPHVDISKDPSPAVQARKYGWNAKHKIAVLTNFEYFIIYDTTTVPHDNDKCSVSRYRIYKYTEYVEKLDEITKLVSRDSVYSGDFDKYFSETFAGAGSQKQQVDVLFLKQINDWRIALSNELYAKGGRYASLDVLNDVVQEFINQIVFIRICEDKNLPLYHKLKDTITDSATLQKELEALFRDADKRYNSGMFSGDYIIFDLNNSVIADMIKGLYYPQSPYLFSIIEPNMLGKIYEMFLTEQLTILDNG
;
A
#
# COMPACT_ATOMS: atom_id res chain seq x y z
N ALA A 1 -1.09 1.53 28.95
CA ALA A 1 -0.21 2.03 27.90
C ALA A 1 -0.94 1.86 26.55
N PRO A 2 -0.68 2.69 25.52
CA PRO A 2 -1.36 2.61 24.22
C PRO A 2 -1.30 1.23 23.55
N GLN A 3 -0.24 0.50 23.77
CA GLN A 3 -0.01 -0.85 23.25
C GLN A 3 -0.98 -1.93 23.76
N TYR A 4 -1.78 -1.64 24.77
CA TYR A 4 -2.78 -2.57 25.31
C TYR A 4 -4.22 -2.20 24.91
N ARG A 5 -4.41 -1.16 24.11
CA ARG A 5 -5.74 -0.86 23.59
C ARG A 5 -6.12 -1.89 22.54
N GLU A 6 -7.29 -2.48 22.70
CA GLU A 6 -7.84 -3.50 21.80
C GLU A 6 -8.60 -2.85 20.63
N VAL A 7 -9.14 -1.66 20.84
CA VAL A 7 -9.80 -0.85 19.82
C VAL A 7 -9.08 0.49 19.73
N ILE A 8 -8.53 0.79 18.59
CA ILE A 8 -7.87 2.05 18.29
C ILE A 8 -8.74 2.80 17.31
N ALA A 9 -9.32 3.92 17.74
CA ALA A 9 -9.93 4.88 16.85
C ALA A 9 -8.80 5.70 16.20
N GLU A 10 -8.74 5.73 14.90
CA GLU A 10 -7.78 6.55 14.20
C GLU A 10 -8.26 8.00 14.21
N TYR A 11 -7.58 8.83 14.99
CA TYR A 11 -7.79 10.27 14.97
C TYR A 11 -7.37 10.81 13.61
N HIS A 12 -8.28 11.47 12.93
CA HIS A 12 -8.08 12.20 11.68
C HIS A 12 -7.10 13.36 11.86
N ALA A 13 -5.81 13.07 11.91
CA ALA A 13 -4.81 14.09 11.69
C ALA A 13 -4.51 14.10 10.19
N SER A 14 -5.30 14.87 9.43
CA SER A 14 -5.02 15.41 8.08
C SER A 14 -4.84 14.47 6.87
N SER A 15 -5.00 13.15 6.95
CA SER A 15 -5.09 12.30 5.75
C SER A 15 -6.38 11.50 5.72
N SER A 16 -7.09 11.57 4.58
CA SER A 16 -8.39 10.93 4.33
C SER A 16 -8.31 9.39 4.21
N ASP A 17 -7.14 8.80 4.30
CA ASP A 17 -6.91 7.41 3.92
C ASP A 17 -6.51 6.54 5.12
N ARG A 18 -7.32 6.58 6.19
CA ARG A 18 -7.16 5.72 7.36
C ARG A 18 -8.49 5.08 7.75
N PRO A 19 -8.48 3.81 8.20
CA PRO A 19 -9.69 3.17 8.70
C PRO A 19 -10.19 3.84 9.98
N ASP A 20 -11.50 3.86 10.20
CA ASP A 20 -12.11 4.47 11.38
C ASP A 20 -11.70 3.77 12.66
N TYR A 21 -11.60 2.43 12.63
CA TYR A 21 -11.16 1.65 13.80
C TYR A 21 -10.23 0.51 13.40
N SER A 22 -9.23 0.28 14.23
CA SER A 22 -8.36 -0.89 14.20
C SER A 22 -8.62 -1.76 15.42
N LEU A 23 -8.95 -3.03 15.21
CA LEU A 23 -9.10 -4.03 16.24
C LEU A 23 -7.76 -4.74 16.42
N THR A 24 -7.20 -4.70 17.64
CA THR A 24 -5.84 -5.16 17.90
C THR A 24 -5.80 -6.22 19.01
N LEU A 25 -4.85 -7.12 18.89
CA LEU A 25 -4.47 -8.05 19.96
C LEU A 25 -2.99 -7.85 20.27
N ARG A 26 -2.69 -7.44 21.53
CA ARG A 26 -1.31 -7.20 21.98
C ARG A 26 -0.52 -6.23 21.08
N GLY A 27 -1.22 -5.20 20.56
CA GLY A 27 -0.63 -4.21 19.69
C GLY A 27 -0.53 -4.61 18.21
N VAL A 28 -0.93 -5.84 17.86
CA VAL A 28 -0.98 -6.31 16.45
C VAL A 28 -2.39 -6.14 15.94
N SER A 29 -2.55 -5.38 14.85
CA SER A 29 -3.84 -5.20 14.18
C SER A 29 -4.32 -6.50 13.56
N LYS A 30 -5.58 -6.85 13.79
CA LYS A 30 -6.23 -8.08 13.30
C LYS A 30 -7.16 -7.80 12.13
N PHE A 31 -7.95 -6.76 12.22
CA PHE A 31 -8.80 -6.27 11.15
C PHE A 31 -9.21 -4.82 11.37
N PHE A 32 -9.65 -4.18 10.32
CA PHE A 32 -10.18 -2.82 10.34
C PHE A 32 -11.69 -2.81 10.27
N VAL A 33 -12.28 -1.78 10.84
CA VAL A 33 -13.70 -1.45 10.70
C VAL A 33 -13.81 -0.06 10.10
N GLU A 34 -14.53 0.02 9.01
CA GLU A 34 -14.93 1.26 8.34
C GLU A 34 -16.41 1.54 8.64
N ALA A 35 -16.70 2.70 9.21
CA ALA A 35 -18.04 3.10 9.61
C ALA A 35 -18.55 4.22 8.71
N LYS A 36 -19.74 4.06 8.18
CA LYS A 36 -20.38 5.08 7.37
C LYS A 36 -21.64 5.64 8.05
N LYS A 37 -22.01 6.85 7.69
CA LYS A 37 -23.26 7.45 8.16
C LYS A 37 -24.46 6.60 7.73
N PRO A 38 -25.54 6.52 8.52
CA PRO A 38 -26.70 5.66 8.22
C PRO A 38 -27.37 5.91 6.86
N HIS A 39 -27.24 7.12 6.31
CA HIS A 39 -27.83 7.46 5.01
C HIS A 39 -27.03 6.95 3.79
N VAL A 40 -25.83 6.43 4.00
CA VAL A 40 -25.00 5.85 2.93
C VAL A 40 -25.44 4.40 2.71
N ASP A 41 -25.93 4.08 1.52
CA ASP A 41 -26.34 2.70 1.17
C ASP A 41 -25.11 1.83 0.87
N ILE A 42 -24.46 1.35 1.93
CA ILE A 42 -23.25 0.52 1.82
C ILE A 42 -23.53 -0.87 1.21
N SER A 43 -24.80 -1.24 1.04
CA SER A 43 -25.17 -2.51 0.40
C SER A 43 -25.06 -2.45 -1.11
N LYS A 44 -25.13 -1.24 -1.70
CA LYS A 44 -25.13 -0.98 -3.15
C LYS A 44 -24.00 -0.07 -3.62
N ASP A 45 -23.57 0.89 -2.80
CA ASP A 45 -22.45 1.78 -3.14
C ASP A 45 -21.12 1.01 -3.12
N PRO A 46 -20.38 0.94 -4.24
CA PRO A 46 -19.10 0.23 -4.29
C PRO A 46 -17.97 0.97 -3.58
N SER A 47 -18.04 2.30 -3.46
CA SER A 47 -16.94 3.13 -2.94
C SER A 47 -16.54 2.76 -1.51
N PRO A 48 -17.47 2.64 -0.52
CA PRO A 48 -17.11 2.20 0.82
C PRO A 48 -16.56 0.77 0.89
N ALA A 49 -17.06 -0.12 0.01
CA ALA A 49 -16.59 -1.51 -0.06
C ALA A 49 -15.15 -1.60 -0.54
N VAL A 50 -14.83 -0.87 -1.61
CA VAL A 50 -13.45 -0.79 -2.15
C VAL A 50 -12.52 -0.17 -1.12
N GLN A 51 -12.95 0.89 -0.42
CA GLN A 51 -12.17 1.55 0.63
C GLN A 51 -11.83 0.58 1.78
N ALA A 52 -12.82 -0.11 2.33
CA ALA A 52 -12.61 -1.07 3.42
C ALA A 52 -11.66 -2.21 3.00
N ARG A 53 -11.84 -2.73 1.78
CA ARG A 53 -10.96 -3.77 1.22
C ARG A 53 -9.54 -3.27 1.01
N LYS A 54 -9.34 -2.03 0.52
CA LYS A 54 -8.01 -1.43 0.36
C LYS A 54 -7.27 -1.37 1.69
N TYR A 55 -7.93 -0.96 2.76
CA TYR A 55 -7.31 -0.92 4.08
C TYR A 55 -6.87 -2.31 4.54
N GLY A 56 -7.77 -3.29 4.51
CA GLY A 56 -7.46 -4.66 4.95
C GLY A 56 -6.35 -5.31 4.10
N TRP A 57 -6.40 -5.16 2.79
CA TRP A 57 -5.39 -5.73 1.89
C TRP A 57 -3.99 -5.13 2.11
N ASN A 58 -3.88 -3.80 2.26
CA ASN A 58 -2.61 -3.13 2.53
C ASN A 58 -2.01 -3.52 3.89
N ALA A 59 -2.85 -3.82 4.88
CA ALA A 59 -2.43 -4.33 6.19
C ALA A 59 -2.20 -5.85 6.22
N LYS A 60 -2.41 -6.56 5.12
CA LYS A 60 -2.37 -8.03 5.03
C LYS A 60 -3.37 -8.73 5.95
N HIS A 61 -4.43 -8.05 6.32
CA HIS A 61 -5.52 -8.66 7.08
C HIS A 61 -6.26 -9.71 6.25
N LYS A 62 -6.94 -10.62 6.94
CA LYS A 62 -7.81 -11.62 6.28
C LYS A 62 -9.15 -11.02 5.91
N ILE A 63 -9.64 -10.09 6.75
CA ILE A 63 -10.93 -9.44 6.57
C ILE A 63 -10.86 -7.94 6.86
N ALA A 64 -11.86 -7.23 6.35
CA ALA A 64 -12.27 -5.92 6.82
C ALA A 64 -13.77 -5.89 7.06
N VAL A 65 -14.21 -5.08 8.00
CA VAL A 65 -15.63 -4.86 8.30
C VAL A 65 -16.04 -3.49 7.80
N LEU A 66 -17.19 -3.44 7.13
CA LEU A 66 -17.86 -2.20 6.75
C LEU A 66 -19.24 -2.15 7.40
N THR A 67 -19.57 -1.05 8.09
CA THR A 67 -20.86 -0.90 8.75
C THR A 67 -21.42 0.52 8.67
N ASN A 68 -22.76 0.64 8.69
CA ASN A 68 -23.50 1.89 8.89
C ASN A 68 -24.64 1.73 9.90
N PHE A 69 -24.56 0.71 10.78
CA PHE A 69 -25.58 0.20 11.69
C PHE A 69 -26.73 -0.51 11.02
N GLU A 70 -27.19 -0.09 9.81
CA GLU A 70 -28.22 -0.84 9.08
C GLU A 70 -27.67 -2.17 8.56
N TYR A 71 -26.42 -2.15 8.11
CA TYR A 71 -25.71 -3.34 7.64
C TYR A 71 -24.38 -3.52 8.37
N PHE A 72 -24.03 -4.77 8.59
CA PHE A 72 -22.71 -5.24 9.03
C PHE A 72 -22.18 -6.18 7.95
N ILE A 73 -21.12 -5.77 7.27
CA ILE A 73 -20.58 -6.46 6.10
C ILE A 73 -19.14 -6.87 6.37
N ILE A 74 -18.83 -8.14 6.14
CA ILE A 74 -17.46 -8.68 6.23
C ILE A 74 -16.95 -8.91 4.82
N TYR A 75 -15.81 -8.34 4.49
CA TYR A 75 -15.11 -8.53 3.22
C TYR A 75 -13.86 -9.40 3.39
N ASP A 76 -13.62 -10.31 2.43
CA ASP A 76 -12.32 -10.94 2.23
C ASP A 76 -11.34 -9.90 1.68
N THR A 77 -10.23 -9.69 2.38
CA THR A 77 -9.18 -8.74 1.99
C THR A 77 -7.90 -9.42 1.52
N THR A 78 -7.96 -10.70 1.20
CA THR A 78 -6.83 -11.45 0.65
C THR A 78 -6.67 -11.25 -0.87
N THR A 79 -7.68 -10.65 -1.52
CA THR A 79 -7.68 -10.34 -2.97
C THR A 79 -7.42 -8.88 -3.21
N VAL A 80 -6.72 -8.56 -4.31
CA VAL A 80 -6.43 -7.18 -4.72
C VAL A 80 -7.73 -6.42 -4.96
N PRO A 81 -7.95 -5.26 -4.31
CA PRO A 81 -9.10 -4.42 -4.60
C PRO A 81 -8.87 -3.59 -5.86
N HIS A 82 -9.88 -3.51 -6.73
CA HIS A 82 -9.90 -2.66 -7.92
C HIS A 82 -11.00 -1.61 -7.80
N ASP A 83 -10.78 -0.44 -8.41
CA ASP A 83 -11.72 0.70 -8.29
C ASP A 83 -13.09 0.46 -8.91
N ASN A 84 -13.14 -0.38 -9.93
CA ASN A 84 -14.40 -0.78 -10.62
C ASN A 84 -15.05 -2.01 -10.00
N ASP A 85 -14.53 -2.50 -8.88
CA ASP A 85 -15.16 -3.61 -8.18
C ASP A 85 -16.55 -3.21 -7.68
N LYS A 86 -17.54 -4.07 -7.94
CA LYS A 86 -18.86 -3.91 -7.36
C LYS A 86 -18.82 -4.16 -5.86
N CYS A 87 -19.77 -3.61 -5.11
CA CYS A 87 -19.89 -3.82 -3.67
C CYS A 87 -20.02 -5.30 -3.24
N SER A 88 -20.38 -6.19 -4.16
CA SER A 88 -20.46 -7.64 -3.91
C SER A 88 -19.14 -8.39 -4.09
N VAL A 89 -18.12 -7.78 -4.69
CA VAL A 89 -16.83 -8.42 -4.90
C VAL A 89 -16.15 -8.66 -3.56
N SER A 90 -15.70 -9.87 -3.32
CA SER A 90 -15.07 -10.34 -2.07
C SER A 90 -15.93 -10.14 -0.81
N ARG A 91 -17.25 -9.93 -0.96
CA ARG A 91 -18.18 -9.87 0.16
C ARG A 91 -18.35 -11.27 0.72
N TYR A 92 -17.84 -11.49 1.94
CA TYR A 92 -17.94 -12.78 2.61
C TYR A 92 -19.29 -12.96 3.31
N ARG A 93 -19.75 -11.95 4.08
CA ARG A 93 -21.04 -11.93 4.79
C ARG A 93 -21.65 -10.54 4.74
N ILE A 94 -22.97 -10.51 4.77
CA ILE A 94 -23.75 -9.29 4.97
C ILE A 94 -24.91 -9.63 5.90
N TYR A 95 -25.08 -8.82 6.94
CA TYR A 95 -26.17 -8.93 7.90
C TYR A 95 -26.89 -7.59 7.95
N LYS A 96 -28.23 -7.64 7.89
CA LYS A 96 -29.06 -6.46 8.12
C LYS A 96 -29.39 -6.36 9.61
N TYR A 97 -29.59 -5.15 10.14
CA TYR A 97 -29.91 -4.94 11.57
C TYR A 97 -31.09 -5.79 12.06
N THR A 98 -32.06 -6.09 11.20
CA THR A 98 -33.21 -6.96 11.51
C THR A 98 -32.84 -8.42 11.79
N GLU A 99 -31.64 -8.83 11.36
CA GLU A 99 -31.11 -10.18 11.50
C GLU A 99 -30.12 -10.31 12.66
N TYR A 100 -29.68 -9.19 13.27
CA TYR A 100 -28.60 -9.21 14.26
C TYR A 100 -28.86 -10.12 15.44
N VAL A 101 -30.09 -10.13 15.97
CA VAL A 101 -30.46 -10.97 17.12
C VAL A 101 -30.40 -12.46 16.74
N GLU A 102 -30.95 -12.81 15.58
CA GLU A 102 -30.96 -14.20 15.08
C GLU A 102 -29.54 -14.68 14.72
N LYS A 103 -28.71 -13.79 14.17
CA LYS A 103 -27.35 -14.09 13.70
C LYS A 103 -26.24 -13.75 14.71
N LEU A 104 -26.61 -13.38 15.93
CA LEU A 104 -25.64 -12.90 16.92
C LEU A 104 -24.53 -13.91 17.19
N ASP A 105 -24.86 -15.17 17.32
CA ASP A 105 -23.89 -16.24 17.58
C ASP A 105 -22.91 -16.41 16.40
N GLU A 106 -23.42 -16.32 15.16
CA GLU A 106 -22.60 -16.37 13.95
C GLU A 106 -21.64 -15.17 13.90
N ILE A 107 -22.15 -13.94 14.09
CA ILE A 107 -21.34 -12.72 14.08
C ILE A 107 -20.29 -12.76 15.18
N THR A 108 -20.70 -13.15 16.40
CA THR A 108 -19.78 -13.25 17.55
C THR A 108 -18.67 -14.26 17.30
N LYS A 109 -19.01 -15.42 16.76
CA LYS A 109 -18.01 -16.44 16.40
C LYS A 109 -16.97 -15.93 15.39
N LEU A 110 -17.39 -15.05 14.48
CA LEU A 110 -16.51 -14.54 13.43
C LEU A 110 -15.57 -13.43 13.92
N VAL A 111 -16.09 -12.46 14.72
CA VAL A 111 -15.36 -11.21 14.96
C VAL A 111 -15.35 -10.76 16.43
N SER A 112 -15.74 -11.62 17.38
CA SER A 112 -15.71 -11.25 18.79
C SER A 112 -14.28 -11.17 19.33
N ARG A 113 -14.16 -10.47 20.46
CA ARG A 113 -12.94 -10.42 21.27
C ARG A 113 -12.45 -11.84 21.62
N ASP A 114 -13.36 -12.69 22.06
CA ASP A 114 -13.01 -14.05 22.53
C ASP A 114 -12.51 -14.91 21.36
N SER A 115 -13.13 -14.82 20.18
CA SER A 115 -12.68 -15.51 18.96
C SER A 115 -11.25 -15.09 18.56
N VAL A 116 -10.92 -13.78 18.71
CA VAL A 116 -9.57 -13.28 18.42
C VAL A 116 -8.56 -13.75 19.47
N TYR A 117 -8.94 -13.74 20.75
CA TYR A 117 -8.06 -14.17 21.86
C TYR A 117 -7.78 -15.66 21.86
N SER A 118 -8.77 -16.51 21.52
CA SER A 118 -8.59 -17.97 21.42
C SER A 118 -7.75 -18.39 20.20
N GLY A 119 -7.60 -17.51 19.20
CA GLY A 119 -6.99 -17.84 17.93
C GLY A 119 -7.96 -18.46 16.91
N ASP A 120 -9.23 -18.67 17.27
CA ASP A 120 -10.26 -19.23 16.37
C ASP A 120 -10.49 -18.32 15.17
N PHE A 121 -10.43 -17.00 15.36
CA PHE A 121 -10.47 -16.01 14.28
C PHE A 121 -9.40 -16.26 13.21
N ASP A 122 -8.15 -16.34 13.63
CA ASP A 122 -7.02 -16.51 12.70
C ASP A 122 -7.10 -17.87 11.97
N LYS A 123 -7.45 -18.94 12.69
CA LYS A 123 -7.64 -20.28 12.14
C LYS A 123 -8.77 -20.30 11.12
N TYR A 124 -9.95 -19.83 11.52
CA TYR A 124 -11.15 -19.84 10.69
C TYR A 124 -10.94 -19.15 9.35
N PHE A 125 -10.47 -17.90 9.37
CA PHE A 125 -10.30 -17.13 8.13
C PHE A 125 -9.09 -17.61 7.31
N SER A 126 -8.07 -18.19 7.93
CA SER A 126 -6.98 -18.83 7.19
C SER A 126 -7.44 -20.07 6.43
N GLU A 127 -8.26 -20.91 7.05
CA GLU A 127 -8.83 -22.10 6.41
C GLU A 127 -9.88 -21.71 5.35
N THR A 128 -10.78 -20.78 5.68
CA THR A 128 -11.86 -20.32 4.77
C THR A 128 -11.30 -19.75 3.48
N PHE A 129 -10.23 -18.97 3.58
CA PHE A 129 -9.62 -18.33 2.42
C PHE A 129 -8.37 -19.07 1.88
N ALA A 130 -8.05 -20.27 2.35
CA ALA A 130 -6.88 -21.05 1.90
C ALA A 130 -6.94 -21.44 0.41
N GLY A 131 -8.16 -21.70 -0.11
CA GLY A 131 -8.37 -22.29 -1.44
C GLY A 131 -8.66 -21.33 -2.58
N ALA A 132 -8.75 -20.04 -2.35
CA ALA A 132 -9.09 -19.08 -3.40
C ALA A 132 -7.86 -18.81 -4.28
N GLY A 133 -7.92 -19.27 -5.51
CA GLY A 133 -6.90 -19.35 -6.55
C GLY A 133 -6.06 -18.09 -6.85
N SER A 134 -5.55 -17.99 -8.06
CA SER A 134 -4.57 -17.05 -8.61
C SER A 134 -4.79 -15.54 -8.39
N GLN A 135 -5.85 -15.12 -7.73
CA GLN A 135 -6.14 -13.70 -7.41
C GLN A 135 -5.61 -13.25 -6.03
N LYS A 136 -5.04 -14.16 -5.23
CA LYS A 136 -4.44 -13.82 -3.94
C LYS A 136 -3.01 -13.34 -4.14
N GLN A 137 -2.86 -12.06 -4.33
CA GLN A 137 -1.54 -11.44 -4.36
C GLN A 137 -1.37 -10.55 -3.13
N GLN A 138 -0.31 -10.82 -2.38
CA GLN A 138 0.04 -9.98 -1.23
C GLN A 138 0.58 -8.64 -1.74
N VAL A 139 0.32 -7.59 -0.97
CA VAL A 139 0.71 -6.21 -1.32
C VAL A 139 2.21 -6.08 -1.59
N ASP A 140 3.04 -6.76 -0.80
CA ASP A 140 4.49 -6.75 -0.99
C ASP A 140 4.93 -7.43 -2.28
N VAL A 141 4.34 -8.56 -2.64
CA VAL A 141 4.66 -9.28 -3.89
C VAL A 141 4.33 -8.42 -5.12
N LEU A 142 3.15 -7.78 -5.12
CA LEU A 142 2.75 -6.89 -6.23
C LEU A 142 3.64 -5.66 -6.30
N PHE A 143 3.93 -5.05 -5.16
CA PHE A 143 4.77 -3.85 -5.12
C PHE A 143 6.20 -4.15 -5.56
N LEU A 144 6.79 -5.25 -5.09
CA LEU A 144 8.13 -5.68 -5.51
C LEU A 144 8.19 -5.98 -7.02
N LYS A 145 7.15 -6.61 -7.57
CA LYS A 145 7.05 -6.81 -9.03
C LYS A 145 7.05 -5.46 -9.76
N GLN A 146 6.25 -4.51 -9.32
CA GLN A 146 6.19 -3.18 -9.93
C GLN A 146 7.54 -2.44 -9.84
N ILE A 147 8.21 -2.52 -8.70
CA ILE A 147 9.57 -1.99 -8.53
C ILE A 147 10.54 -2.61 -9.54
N ASN A 148 10.46 -3.92 -9.74
CA ASN A 148 11.31 -4.61 -10.71
C ASN A 148 11.00 -4.20 -12.15
N ASP A 149 9.73 -4.02 -12.51
CA ASP A 149 9.32 -3.52 -13.82
C ASP A 149 9.91 -2.11 -14.08
N TRP A 150 9.86 -1.23 -13.08
CA TRP A 150 10.50 0.09 -13.16
C TRP A 150 12.03 0.01 -13.27
N ARG A 151 12.66 -0.88 -12.50
CA ARG A 151 14.10 -1.12 -12.57
C ARG A 151 14.53 -1.49 -13.98
N ILE A 152 13.82 -2.43 -14.61
CA ILE A 152 14.09 -2.85 -15.99
C ILE A 152 13.91 -1.69 -16.97
N ALA A 153 12.82 -0.93 -16.85
CA ALA A 153 12.54 0.19 -17.76
C ALA A 153 13.62 1.29 -17.66
N LEU A 154 13.97 1.71 -16.44
CA LEU A 154 15.00 2.71 -16.18
C LEU A 154 16.39 2.24 -16.63
N SER A 155 16.75 0.98 -16.35
CA SER A 155 18.03 0.41 -16.75
C SER A 155 18.18 0.35 -18.27
N ASN A 156 17.14 -0.07 -18.98
CA ASN A 156 17.18 -0.10 -20.46
C ASN A 156 17.35 1.28 -21.05
N GLU A 157 16.65 2.29 -20.52
CA GLU A 157 16.79 3.67 -21.00
C GLU A 157 18.17 4.23 -20.78
N LEU A 158 18.74 4.07 -19.59
CA LEU A 158 20.08 4.56 -19.27
C LEU A 158 21.16 3.79 -20.01
N TYR A 159 21.06 2.46 -20.11
CA TYR A 159 22.02 1.63 -20.84
C TYR A 159 22.15 2.04 -22.31
N ALA A 160 21.04 2.37 -22.95
CA ALA A 160 21.00 2.85 -24.33
C ALA A 160 21.78 4.16 -24.55
N LYS A 161 22.01 4.95 -23.49
CA LYS A 161 22.83 6.18 -23.54
C LYS A 161 24.34 5.89 -23.53
N GLY A 162 24.75 4.72 -23.06
CA GLY A 162 26.17 4.35 -22.94
C GLY A 162 26.92 5.16 -21.88
N GLY A 163 28.21 5.39 -22.14
CA GLY A 163 29.06 6.13 -21.18
C GLY A 163 29.17 5.44 -19.82
N ARG A 164 28.90 6.16 -18.72
CA ARG A 164 28.92 5.61 -17.36
C ARG A 164 27.94 4.47 -17.14
N TYR A 165 26.84 4.46 -17.91
CA TYR A 165 25.79 3.46 -17.80
C TYR A 165 26.06 2.14 -18.54
N ALA A 166 27.20 2.04 -19.23
CA ALA A 166 27.67 0.77 -19.81
C ALA A 166 28.17 -0.22 -18.74
N SER A 167 28.51 0.24 -17.55
CA SER A 167 28.82 -0.61 -16.41
C SER A 167 27.53 -1.04 -15.70
N LEU A 168 27.30 -2.35 -15.60
CA LEU A 168 26.11 -2.90 -14.95
C LEU A 168 26.05 -2.56 -13.45
N ASP A 169 27.21 -2.51 -12.77
CA ASP A 169 27.27 -2.15 -11.36
C ASP A 169 26.83 -0.70 -11.15
N VAL A 170 27.40 0.23 -11.92
CA VAL A 170 27.01 1.65 -11.86
C VAL A 170 25.54 1.81 -12.20
N LEU A 171 25.06 1.11 -13.24
CA LEU A 171 23.67 1.17 -13.68
C LEU A 171 22.70 0.70 -12.56
N ASN A 172 23.01 -0.44 -11.94
CA ASN A 172 22.20 -0.96 -10.86
C ASN A 172 22.17 -0.01 -9.66
N ASP A 173 23.31 0.53 -9.25
CA ASP A 173 23.41 1.43 -8.10
C ASP A 173 22.57 2.69 -8.31
N VAL A 174 22.73 3.37 -9.45
CA VAL A 174 22.01 4.64 -9.69
C VAL A 174 20.50 4.44 -9.88
N VAL A 175 20.08 3.33 -10.49
CA VAL A 175 18.66 3.01 -10.67
C VAL A 175 18.03 2.65 -9.32
N GLN A 176 18.71 1.84 -8.51
CA GLN A 176 18.26 1.50 -7.17
C GLN A 176 18.12 2.75 -6.29
N GLU A 177 19.14 3.61 -6.30
CA GLU A 177 19.11 4.87 -5.54
C GLU A 177 17.93 5.74 -5.95
N PHE A 178 17.70 5.93 -7.25
CA PHE A 178 16.58 6.72 -7.75
C PHE A 178 15.22 6.17 -7.34
N ILE A 179 15.00 4.85 -7.48
CA ILE A 179 13.75 4.20 -7.04
C ILE A 179 13.55 4.40 -5.53
N ASN A 180 14.60 4.20 -4.72
CA ASN A 180 14.54 4.38 -3.27
C ASN A 180 14.18 5.83 -2.89
N GLN A 181 14.75 6.82 -3.57
CA GLN A 181 14.44 8.24 -3.36
C GLN A 181 12.96 8.54 -3.61
N ILE A 182 12.41 8.09 -4.73
CA ILE A 182 10.99 8.28 -5.08
C ILE A 182 10.06 7.59 -4.07
N VAL A 183 10.33 6.33 -3.76
CA VAL A 183 9.51 5.54 -2.81
C VAL A 183 9.58 6.13 -1.40
N PHE A 184 10.75 6.59 -0.96
CA PHE A 184 10.92 7.23 0.34
C PHE A 184 10.06 8.49 0.46
N ILE A 185 10.10 9.39 -0.53
CA ILE A 185 9.27 10.60 -0.52
C ILE A 185 7.79 10.24 -0.50
N ARG A 186 7.38 9.25 -1.30
CA ARG A 186 5.98 8.80 -1.33
C ARG A 186 5.51 8.27 0.03
N ILE A 187 6.36 7.52 0.74
CA ILE A 187 6.07 7.05 2.10
C ILE A 187 5.97 8.24 3.08
N CYS A 188 6.86 9.22 2.96
CA CYS A 188 6.81 10.43 3.79
C CYS A 188 5.48 11.18 3.60
N GLU A 189 5.00 11.29 2.36
CA GLU A 189 3.70 11.93 2.07
C GLU A 189 2.54 11.22 2.77
N ASP A 190 2.43 9.89 2.62
CA ASP A 190 1.32 9.13 3.23
C ASP A 190 1.39 9.10 4.75
N LYS A 191 2.58 9.28 5.33
CA LYS A 191 2.77 9.38 6.78
C LYS A 191 2.66 10.82 7.31
N ASN A 192 2.26 11.78 6.48
CA ASN A 192 2.17 13.21 6.80
C ASN A 192 3.47 13.80 7.37
N LEU A 193 4.60 13.29 6.91
CA LEU A 193 5.90 13.85 7.20
C LEU A 193 6.16 15.08 6.30
N PRO A 194 7.13 15.94 6.60
CA PRO A 194 7.50 17.05 5.71
C PRO A 194 7.67 16.61 4.26
N LEU A 195 7.31 17.48 3.30
CA LEU A 195 7.21 17.26 1.85
C LEU A 195 5.87 16.68 1.37
N TYR A 196 4.82 16.82 2.18
CA TYR A 196 3.47 16.37 1.87
C TYR A 196 2.98 16.88 0.49
N HIS A 197 2.44 15.96 -0.34
CA HIS A 197 1.94 16.15 -1.71
C HIS A 197 2.95 16.69 -2.75
N LYS A 198 4.18 16.97 -2.41
CA LYS A 198 5.14 17.60 -3.32
C LYS A 198 5.58 16.69 -4.47
N LEU A 199 5.68 15.38 -4.25
CA LEU A 199 6.05 14.44 -5.32
C LEU A 199 4.97 14.38 -6.42
N LYS A 200 3.69 14.36 -6.02
CA LYS A 200 2.58 14.39 -6.98
C LYS A 200 2.55 15.67 -7.79
N ASP A 201 2.90 16.79 -7.18
CA ASP A 201 2.89 18.10 -7.84
C ASP A 201 3.94 18.18 -8.97
N THR A 202 5.09 17.49 -8.84
CA THR A 202 6.15 17.49 -9.87
C THR A 202 5.71 16.95 -11.22
N ILE A 203 4.66 16.12 -11.28
CA ILE A 203 4.13 15.55 -12.54
C ILE A 203 3.01 16.37 -13.17
N THR A 204 2.70 17.55 -12.62
CA THR A 204 1.63 18.41 -13.13
C THR A 204 2.02 19.04 -14.45
N ASP A 205 3.29 19.46 -14.60
CA ASP A 205 3.84 20.00 -15.84
C ASP A 205 5.08 19.21 -16.28
N SER A 206 4.97 18.58 -17.43
CA SER A 206 6.06 17.78 -18.00
C SER A 206 7.31 18.63 -18.34
N ALA A 207 7.16 19.91 -18.60
CA ALA A 207 8.29 20.78 -18.98
C ALA A 207 9.17 21.13 -17.77
N THR A 208 8.60 21.17 -16.57
CA THR A 208 9.30 21.51 -15.33
C THR A 208 9.63 20.31 -14.45
N LEU A 209 9.09 19.11 -14.76
CA LEU A 209 9.16 17.90 -13.96
C LEU A 209 10.56 17.62 -13.40
N GLN A 210 11.58 17.57 -14.25
CA GLN A 210 12.94 17.22 -13.82
C GLN A 210 13.52 18.24 -12.84
N LYS A 211 13.27 19.54 -13.09
CA LYS A 211 13.75 20.62 -12.20
C LYS A 211 13.02 20.63 -10.86
N GLU A 212 11.72 20.38 -10.87
CA GLU A 212 10.92 20.31 -9.65
C GLU A 212 11.28 19.08 -8.82
N LEU A 213 11.53 17.94 -9.48
CA LEU A 213 11.96 16.73 -8.81
C LEU A 213 13.37 16.89 -8.21
N GLU A 214 14.31 17.50 -8.93
CA GLU A 214 15.62 17.84 -8.38
C GLU A 214 15.51 18.77 -7.16
N ALA A 215 14.69 19.80 -7.24
CA ALA A 215 14.47 20.72 -6.12
C ALA A 215 13.86 19.97 -4.91
N LEU A 216 12.93 19.05 -5.14
CA LEU A 216 12.34 18.21 -4.10
C LEU A 216 13.40 17.29 -3.46
N PHE A 217 14.29 16.68 -4.22
CA PHE A 217 15.38 15.86 -3.69
C PHE A 217 16.36 16.68 -2.86
N ARG A 218 16.72 17.87 -3.30
CA ARG A 218 17.57 18.80 -2.52
C ARG A 218 16.90 19.26 -1.21
N ASP A 219 15.56 19.46 -1.20
CA ASP A 219 14.82 19.77 0.02
C ASP A 219 14.77 18.56 0.96
N ALA A 220 14.61 17.36 0.41
CA ALA A 220 14.65 16.10 1.17
C ALA A 220 16.03 15.87 1.82
N ASP A 221 17.11 16.13 1.10
CA ASP A 221 18.47 16.01 1.63
C ASP A 221 18.69 16.93 2.84
N LYS A 222 18.30 18.21 2.71
CA LYS A 222 18.39 19.17 3.81
C LYS A 222 17.60 18.78 5.05
N ARG A 223 16.43 18.16 4.85
CA ARG A 223 15.52 17.81 5.94
C ARG A 223 15.91 16.52 6.66
N TYR A 224 16.26 15.51 5.91
CA TYR A 224 16.46 14.17 6.44
C TYR A 224 17.91 13.83 6.68
N ASN A 225 18.84 14.52 6.01
CA ASN A 225 20.30 14.31 6.14
C ASN A 225 20.67 12.82 6.17
N SER A 226 20.01 12.03 5.31
CA SER A 226 20.11 10.56 5.31
C SER A 226 21.25 10.03 4.43
N GLY A 227 21.89 10.90 3.65
CA GLY A 227 22.81 10.53 2.59
C GLY A 227 22.14 9.97 1.33
N MET A 228 20.88 9.58 1.39
CA MET A 228 20.11 9.03 0.26
C MET A 228 19.92 10.03 -0.88
N PHE A 229 19.91 11.32 -0.59
CA PHE A 229 19.68 12.40 -1.56
C PHE A 229 20.93 13.22 -1.86
N SER A 230 22.10 12.81 -1.38
CA SER A 230 23.37 13.56 -1.54
C SER A 230 24.12 13.26 -2.83
N GLY A 231 23.60 12.37 -3.68
CA GLY A 231 24.28 11.85 -4.85
C GLY A 231 24.13 12.66 -6.14
N ASP A 232 24.67 12.11 -7.20
CA ASP A 232 24.53 12.61 -8.57
C ASP A 232 23.24 12.07 -9.18
N TYR A 233 22.27 12.94 -9.36
CA TYR A 233 20.94 12.55 -9.79
C TYR A 233 20.91 12.15 -11.27
N ILE A 234 20.25 11.01 -11.56
CA ILE A 234 20.00 10.56 -12.94
C ILE A 234 18.75 11.20 -13.58
N ILE A 235 18.11 12.12 -12.88
CA ILE A 235 16.83 12.73 -13.28
C ILE A 235 16.92 13.30 -14.70
N PHE A 236 18.01 14.00 -15.02
CA PHE A 236 18.20 14.64 -16.33
C PHE A 236 18.63 13.67 -17.44
N ASP A 237 18.97 12.45 -17.06
CA ASP A 237 19.30 11.37 -17.99
C ASP A 237 18.10 10.50 -18.36
N LEU A 238 16.94 10.72 -17.74
CA LEU A 238 15.70 9.98 -17.98
C LEU A 238 14.70 10.81 -18.76
N ASN A 239 13.83 10.13 -19.52
CA ASN A 239 12.69 10.79 -20.18
C ASN A 239 11.62 11.18 -19.16
N ASN A 240 11.05 12.38 -19.31
CA ASN A 240 9.98 12.87 -18.45
C ASN A 240 8.77 11.93 -18.39
N SER A 241 8.44 11.25 -19.50
CA SER A 241 7.33 10.29 -19.53
C SER A 241 7.57 9.09 -18.62
N VAL A 242 8.79 8.53 -18.61
CA VAL A 242 9.15 7.38 -17.76
C VAL A 242 9.07 7.77 -16.28
N ILE A 243 9.64 8.92 -15.92
CA ILE A 243 9.56 9.43 -14.55
C ILE A 243 8.10 9.68 -14.14
N ALA A 244 7.33 10.34 -15.00
CA ALA A 244 5.93 10.66 -14.72
C ALA A 244 5.07 9.39 -14.54
N ASP A 245 5.26 8.39 -15.38
CA ASP A 245 4.49 7.13 -15.29
C ASP A 245 4.87 6.32 -14.05
N MET A 246 6.15 6.31 -13.67
CA MET A 246 6.61 5.73 -12.42
C MET A 246 5.96 6.42 -11.21
N ILE A 247 5.99 7.76 -11.16
CA ILE A 247 5.39 8.53 -10.06
C ILE A 247 3.87 8.31 -10.04
N LYS A 248 3.16 8.40 -11.17
CA LYS A 248 1.71 8.12 -11.26
C LYS A 248 1.36 6.73 -10.73
N GLY A 249 2.20 5.73 -11.03
CA GLY A 249 2.03 4.36 -10.55
C GLY A 249 2.13 4.20 -9.02
N LEU A 250 2.45 5.25 -8.27
CA LEU A 250 2.45 5.26 -6.81
C LEU A 250 1.18 5.88 -6.20
N TYR A 251 0.28 6.42 -7.02
CA TYR A 251 -0.94 7.10 -6.59
C TYR A 251 -2.20 6.45 -7.12
N TYR A 252 -3.25 6.61 -6.35
CA TYR A 252 -4.60 6.27 -6.78
C TYR A 252 -5.05 7.14 -7.99
N PRO A 253 -5.77 6.59 -8.99
CA PRO A 253 -6.31 5.22 -9.09
C PRO A 253 -5.36 4.19 -9.70
N GLN A 254 -4.17 4.55 -10.15
CA GLN A 254 -3.23 3.64 -10.82
C GLN A 254 -2.63 2.60 -9.86
N SER A 255 -2.63 2.91 -8.57
CA SER A 255 -2.05 2.08 -7.53
C SER A 255 -3.04 1.79 -6.40
N PRO A 256 -3.16 0.53 -5.93
CA PRO A 256 -3.95 0.18 -4.76
C PRO A 256 -3.18 0.40 -3.43
N TYR A 257 -1.91 0.86 -3.48
CA TYR A 257 -1.05 0.96 -2.29
C TYR A 257 -1.40 2.12 -1.39
N LEU A 258 -1.44 1.87 -0.08
CA LEU A 258 -1.59 2.85 0.98
C LEU A 258 -0.35 2.79 1.89
N PHE A 259 0.64 3.61 1.61
CA PHE A 259 1.92 3.60 2.33
C PHE A 259 1.79 4.05 3.79
N SER A 260 0.68 4.68 4.17
CA SER A 260 0.34 4.95 5.56
C SER A 260 0.09 3.67 6.38
N ILE A 261 -0.40 2.61 5.70
CA ILE A 261 -0.80 1.33 6.29
C ILE A 261 0.26 0.25 6.09
N ILE A 262 0.96 0.28 4.94
CA ILE A 262 2.00 -0.70 4.61
C ILE A 262 3.11 -0.69 5.68
N GLU A 263 3.57 -1.89 6.04
CA GLU A 263 4.60 -2.07 7.06
C GLU A 263 5.91 -1.36 6.71
N PRO A 264 6.60 -0.75 7.70
CA PRO A 264 7.87 -0.02 7.48
C PRO A 264 9.00 -0.88 6.90
N ASN A 265 8.94 -2.20 7.06
CA ASN A 265 9.95 -3.14 6.54
C ASN A 265 9.92 -3.29 5.01
N MET A 266 8.96 -2.67 4.32
CA MET A 266 8.84 -2.74 2.87
C MET A 266 10.10 -2.22 2.15
N LEU A 267 10.70 -1.12 2.64
CA LEU A 267 11.96 -0.62 2.08
C LEU A 267 13.11 -1.63 2.22
N GLY A 268 13.16 -2.35 3.34
CA GLY A 268 14.13 -3.44 3.52
C GLY A 268 13.94 -4.56 2.50
N LYS A 269 12.70 -4.96 2.24
CA LYS A 269 12.39 -5.97 1.21
C LYS A 269 12.76 -5.52 -0.20
N ILE A 270 12.55 -4.24 -0.53
CA ILE A 270 12.99 -3.68 -1.81
C ILE A 270 14.51 -3.82 -1.94
N TYR A 271 15.24 -3.44 -0.90
CA TYR A 271 16.70 -3.55 -0.88
C TYR A 271 17.17 -5.01 -1.03
N GLU A 272 16.61 -5.95 -0.28
CA GLU A 272 16.91 -7.38 -0.39
C GLU A 272 16.62 -7.93 -1.79
N MET A 273 15.54 -7.51 -2.43
CA MET A 273 15.21 -7.90 -3.81
C MET A 273 16.29 -7.43 -4.79
N PHE A 274 16.75 -6.18 -4.69
CA PHE A 274 17.80 -5.66 -5.56
C PHE A 274 19.09 -6.46 -5.43
N LEU A 275 19.48 -6.83 -4.21
CA LEU A 275 20.67 -7.65 -3.98
C LEU A 275 20.54 -9.05 -4.58
N THR A 276 19.37 -9.68 -4.39
CA THR A 276 19.12 -11.06 -4.87
C THR A 276 19.11 -11.12 -6.39
N GLU A 277 18.44 -10.19 -7.06
CA GLU A 277 18.36 -10.18 -8.53
C GLU A 277 19.68 -9.77 -9.21
N GLN A 278 20.49 -8.94 -8.55
CA GLN A 278 21.84 -8.61 -9.04
C GLN A 278 22.70 -9.87 -9.12
N LEU A 279 22.65 -10.75 -8.13
CA LEU A 279 23.34 -12.03 -8.14
C LEU A 279 22.86 -12.95 -9.26
N THR A 280 21.55 -13.00 -9.52
CA THR A 280 20.96 -13.81 -10.61
C THR A 280 21.40 -13.35 -11.99
N ILE A 281 21.56 -12.05 -12.22
CA ILE A 281 22.07 -11.49 -13.49
C ILE A 281 23.56 -11.87 -13.72
N LEU A 282 24.34 -11.91 -12.67
CA LEU A 282 25.78 -12.30 -12.73
C LEU A 282 25.94 -13.80 -13.01
N ASP A 283 25.04 -14.64 -12.51
CA ASP A 283 25.11 -16.10 -12.72
C ASP A 283 24.63 -16.53 -14.12
N ASN A 284 23.90 -15.69 -14.84
CA ASN A 284 23.38 -15.96 -16.19
C ASN A 284 24.18 -15.25 -17.31
N GLY A 285 25.21 -14.53 -16.97
CA GLY A 285 26.19 -13.89 -17.89
C GLY A 285 27.49 -14.65 -17.88
#